data_3fb9cebc52d79596ee040d3d3a73ac20
#
_entry.id   3fb9cebc52d79596ee040d3d3a73ac20
#
_cell.length_a   1.000
_cell.length_b   1.000
_cell.length_c   1.000
_cell.angle_alpha   90.00
_cell.angle_beta   90.00
_cell.angle_gamma   90.00
#
_symmetry.space_group_name_H-M   'P 1'
#
loop_
_entity.id
_entity.type
_entity.pdbx_description
1 polymer ?
#
loop_
_entity_poly.entity_id
_entity_poly.type
_entity_poly.pdbx_seq_one_letter_code
_entity_poly.pdbx_strand_id
1 'polypeptide(L)'
;MDLAQTPMWMTVLVEAVFLGLAVLLVIAVVSWFKGRPFADGAVFRASRLSAGNRLLPTQVLITPRSVVQYKPGWIGKQEESIHLAHVASVKIQTGLMLSDLLIETSGGASPIRCHGHHKGDALEMKRLIEQYQDEYYRNGHRSAGPADPAPTAR
;
A
#
# COMPACT_ATOMS: atom_id res chain seq x y z
N MET A 1 -55.83 -0.80 20.76
CA MET A 1 -54.91 -1.31 19.72
C MET A 1 -53.93 -2.18 20.44
N ASP A 2 -54.17 -3.52 20.43
CA ASP A 2 -53.35 -4.48 21.19
C ASP A 2 -51.94 -4.66 20.54
N LEU A 3 -50.95 -4.03 21.15
CA LEU A 3 -49.54 -4.22 20.82
C LEU A 3 -48.98 -5.58 21.33
N ALA A 4 -49.86 -6.44 21.88
CA ALA A 4 -49.45 -7.66 22.58
C ALA A 4 -49.43 -8.93 21.72
N GLN A 5 -49.67 -8.87 20.41
CA GLN A 5 -49.66 -10.04 19.52
C GLN A 5 -48.73 -9.89 18.32
N THR A 6 -47.49 -9.40 18.55
CA THR A 6 -46.47 -9.55 17.52
C THR A 6 -46.13 -11.03 17.43
N PRO A 7 -46.32 -11.68 16.27
CA PRO A 7 -46.03 -13.11 16.14
C PRO A 7 -44.53 -13.34 16.39
N MET A 8 -44.17 -14.40 17.10
CA MET A 8 -42.80 -14.70 17.53
C MET A 8 -41.79 -14.66 16.38
N TRP A 9 -42.21 -15.00 15.16
CA TRP A 9 -41.32 -14.91 13.98
C TRP A 9 -40.97 -13.45 13.60
N MET A 10 -41.84 -12.47 13.88
CA MET A 10 -41.53 -11.05 13.64
C MET A 10 -40.49 -10.53 14.62
N THR A 11 -40.51 -10.92 15.88
CA THR A 11 -39.47 -10.53 16.86
C THR A 11 -38.14 -11.11 16.49
N VAL A 12 -38.08 -12.40 16.10
CA VAL A 12 -36.84 -13.04 15.63
C VAL A 12 -36.32 -12.38 14.37
N LEU A 13 -37.14 -11.99 13.42
CA LEU A 13 -36.72 -11.25 12.22
C LEU A 13 -36.15 -9.88 12.57
N VAL A 14 -36.78 -9.14 13.46
CA VAL A 14 -36.31 -7.82 13.89
C VAL A 14 -34.94 -7.94 14.57
N GLU A 15 -34.76 -8.89 15.48
CA GLU A 15 -33.48 -9.15 16.15
C GLU A 15 -32.38 -9.55 15.15
N ALA A 16 -32.69 -10.40 14.18
CA ALA A 16 -31.74 -10.81 13.14
C ALA A 16 -31.30 -9.63 12.28
N VAL A 17 -32.23 -8.72 11.93
CA VAL A 17 -31.91 -7.50 11.18
C VAL A 17 -31.01 -6.56 12.01
N PHE A 18 -31.34 -6.35 13.28
CA PHE A 18 -30.50 -5.51 14.16
C PHE A 18 -29.11 -6.09 14.35
N LEU A 19 -28.97 -7.39 14.53
CA LEU A 19 -27.69 -8.07 14.62
C LEU A 19 -26.88 -7.91 13.33
N GLY A 20 -27.55 -8.11 12.17
CA GLY A 20 -26.91 -7.91 10.85
C GLY A 20 -26.40 -6.49 10.65
N LEU A 21 -27.20 -5.48 11.01
CA LEU A 21 -26.80 -4.07 10.96
C LEU A 21 -25.65 -3.76 11.90
N ALA A 22 -25.66 -4.30 13.12
CA ALA A 22 -24.55 -4.13 14.07
C ALA A 22 -23.24 -4.71 13.52
N VAL A 23 -23.28 -5.90 12.93
CA VAL A 23 -22.10 -6.53 12.30
C VAL A 23 -21.60 -5.68 11.13
N LEU A 24 -22.49 -5.21 10.26
CA LEU A 24 -22.11 -4.33 9.15
C LEU A 24 -21.47 -3.02 9.63
N LEU A 25 -22.01 -2.44 10.69
CA LEU A 25 -21.46 -1.22 11.30
C LEU A 25 -20.06 -1.47 11.85
N VAL A 26 -19.83 -2.57 12.55
CA VAL A 26 -18.50 -2.95 13.05
C VAL A 26 -17.52 -3.12 11.89
N ILE A 27 -17.93 -3.82 10.82
CA ILE A 27 -17.09 -4.00 9.62
C ILE A 27 -16.76 -2.63 9.00
N ALA A 28 -17.73 -1.74 8.88
CA ALA A 28 -17.53 -0.40 8.33
C ALA A 28 -16.57 0.43 9.17
N VAL A 29 -16.71 0.41 10.50
CA VAL A 29 -15.84 1.12 11.44
C VAL A 29 -14.40 0.57 11.37
N VAL A 30 -14.23 -0.76 11.41
CA VAL A 30 -12.91 -1.40 11.30
C VAL A 30 -12.25 -1.06 9.97
N SER A 31 -13.01 -1.12 8.86
CA SER A 31 -12.51 -0.77 7.53
C SER A 31 -12.12 0.71 7.42
N TRP A 32 -12.84 1.59 8.12
CA TRP A 32 -12.54 3.02 8.18
C TRP A 32 -11.23 3.30 8.91
N PHE A 33 -11.04 2.72 10.10
CA PHE A 33 -9.84 2.93 10.91
C PHE A 33 -8.58 2.31 10.30
N LYS A 34 -8.67 1.08 9.80
CA LYS A 34 -7.54 0.38 9.16
C LYS A 34 -7.19 0.93 7.77
N GLY A 35 -8.11 1.64 7.15
CA GLY A 35 -7.91 2.21 5.82
C GLY A 35 -7.34 3.62 5.80
N ARG A 36 -6.90 4.20 6.91
CA ARG A 36 -6.30 5.55 6.93
C ARG A 36 -4.94 5.54 6.26
N PRO A 37 -4.62 6.55 5.42
CA PRO A 37 -3.29 6.69 4.82
C PRO A 37 -2.24 7.02 5.87
N PHE A 38 -0.98 6.73 5.56
CA PHE A 38 0.16 7.18 6.37
C PHE A 38 0.25 8.70 6.35
N ALA A 39 0.75 9.30 7.44
CA ALA A 39 0.86 10.75 7.55
C ALA A 39 2.04 11.34 6.76
N ASP A 40 3.10 10.54 6.52
CA ASP A 40 4.36 11.00 5.92
C ASP A 40 4.65 10.29 4.60
N GLY A 41 4.94 11.08 3.54
CA GLY A 41 5.34 10.59 2.22
C GLY A 41 4.21 10.50 1.20
N ALA A 42 4.55 10.05 -0.01
CA ALA A 42 3.57 9.81 -1.07
C ALA A 42 2.88 8.45 -0.86
N VAL A 43 1.60 8.48 -0.54
CA VAL A 43 0.80 7.28 -0.25
C VAL A 43 -0.16 7.01 -1.40
N PHE A 44 -0.02 5.81 -1.96
CA PHE A 44 -0.90 5.30 -3.02
C PHE A 44 -1.73 4.14 -2.48
N ARG A 45 -3.02 4.20 -2.71
CA ARG A 45 -3.97 3.19 -2.24
C ARG A 45 -4.49 2.37 -3.42
N ALA A 46 -4.47 1.04 -3.28
CA ALA A 46 -5.09 0.15 -4.26
C ALA A 46 -6.60 0.39 -4.36
N SER A 47 -7.13 0.23 -5.55
CA SER A 47 -8.57 0.35 -5.81
C SER A 47 -9.35 -0.77 -5.12
N ARG A 48 -10.48 -0.43 -4.52
CA ARG A 48 -11.42 -1.40 -3.94
C ARG A 48 -12.09 -2.30 -4.98
N LEU A 49 -12.00 -1.95 -6.27
CA LEU A 49 -12.50 -2.77 -7.38
C LEU A 49 -11.59 -3.97 -7.67
N SER A 50 -10.34 -3.94 -7.19
CA SER A 50 -9.39 -5.05 -7.35
C SER A 50 -9.72 -6.21 -6.41
N ALA A 51 -9.57 -7.43 -6.91
CA ALA A 51 -9.73 -8.64 -6.11
C ALA A 51 -8.73 -8.62 -4.93
N GLY A 52 -9.21 -8.89 -3.71
CA GLY A 52 -8.39 -8.84 -2.50
C GLY A 52 -8.31 -7.47 -1.81
N ASN A 53 -8.67 -6.36 -2.48
CA ASN A 53 -8.61 -5.00 -1.92
C ASN A 53 -9.98 -4.41 -1.55
N ARG A 54 -11.05 -5.20 -1.57
CA ARG A 54 -12.43 -4.69 -1.38
C ARG A 54 -12.67 -4.10 -0.01
N LEU A 55 -12.28 -4.78 1.05
CA LEU A 55 -12.51 -4.35 2.44
C LEU A 55 -11.31 -3.59 2.99
N LEU A 56 -10.11 -4.13 2.79
CA LEU A 56 -8.86 -3.63 3.34
C LEU A 56 -7.86 -3.38 2.20
N PRO A 57 -7.92 -2.22 1.52
CA PRO A 57 -7.06 -1.95 0.38
C PRO A 57 -5.59 -1.83 0.81
N THR A 58 -4.73 -2.46 0.02
CA THR A 58 -3.28 -2.35 0.13
C THR A 58 -2.85 -0.90 -0.09
N GLN A 59 -1.87 -0.45 0.66
CA GLN A 59 -1.27 0.88 0.53
C GLN A 59 0.22 0.76 0.21
N VAL A 60 0.71 1.69 -0.60
CA VAL A 60 2.13 1.80 -0.92
C VAL A 60 2.59 3.19 -0.52
N LEU A 61 3.56 3.25 0.38
CA LEU A 61 4.20 4.48 0.81
C LEU A 61 5.56 4.58 0.11
N ILE A 62 5.77 5.68 -0.59
CA ILE A 62 7.04 5.99 -1.25
C ILE A 62 7.68 7.17 -0.53
N THR A 63 8.88 6.94 -0.03
CA THR A 63 9.72 7.94 0.64
C THR A 63 11.04 8.12 -0.12
N PRO A 64 11.81 9.18 0.15
CA PRO A 64 13.13 9.35 -0.46
C PRO A 64 14.15 8.24 -0.15
N ARG A 65 13.85 7.35 0.80
CA ARG A 65 14.77 6.27 1.22
C ARG A 65 14.28 4.87 0.94
N SER A 66 12.95 4.68 0.92
CA SER A 66 12.36 3.34 0.86
C SER A 66 10.98 3.35 0.22
N VAL A 67 10.60 2.21 -0.33
CA VAL A 67 9.23 1.88 -0.71
C VAL A 67 8.69 0.88 0.30
N VAL A 68 7.55 1.19 0.89
CA VAL A 68 6.90 0.37 1.90
C VAL A 68 5.53 -0.05 1.38
N GLN A 69 5.30 -1.36 1.26
CA GLN A 69 3.99 -1.90 0.98
C GLN A 69 3.32 -2.33 2.28
N TYR A 70 2.14 -1.80 2.52
CA TYR A 70 1.32 -2.12 3.66
C TYR A 70 0.08 -2.88 3.22
N LYS A 71 -0.04 -4.14 3.67
CA LYS A 71 -1.21 -5.00 3.44
C LYS A 71 -1.97 -5.16 4.75
N PRO A 72 -3.06 -4.42 4.97
CA PRO A 72 -3.87 -4.60 6.17
C PRO A 72 -4.58 -5.96 6.10
N GLY A 73 -4.39 -6.80 7.11
CA GLY A 73 -5.12 -8.05 7.27
C GLY A 73 -6.30 -7.90 8.25
N TRP A 74 -7.19 -8.87 8.27
CA TRP A 74 -8.30 -8.90 9.24
C TRP A 74 -7.77 -8.99 10.67
N ILE A 75 -6.82 -9.90 10.90
CA ILE A 75 -6.09 -10.07 12.16
C ILE A 75 -4.62 -9.78 11.88
N GLY A 76 -4.17 -8.54 12.18
CA GLY A 76 -2.79 -8.13 11.96
C GLY A 76 -2.57 -7.28 10.70
N LYS A 77 -1.31 -7.15 10.32
CA LYS A 77 -0.83 -6.42 9.14
C LYS A 77 0.41 -7.10 8.59
N GLN A 78 0.62 -7.02 7.29
CA GLN A 78 1.88 -7.35 6.63
C GLN A 78 2.48 -6.07 6.08
N GLU A 79 3.76 -5.86 6.37
CA GLU A 79 4.51 -4.70 5.92
C GLU A 79 5.80 -5.19 5.27
N GLU A 80 6.01 -4.82 4.02
CA GLU A 80 7.21 -5.13 3.26
C GLU A 80 7.88 -3.81 2.88
N SER A 81 9.16 -3.67 3.21
CA SER A 81 9.95 -2.46 2.93
C SER A 81 11.17 -2.80 2.12
N ILE A 82 11.42 -2.01 1.06
CA ILE A 82 12.62 -2.09 0.24
C ILE A 82 13.30 -0.73 0.24
N HIS A 83 14.58 -0.71 0.57
CA HIS A 83 15.40 0.50 0.42
C HIS A 83 15.61 0.82 -1.05
N LEU A 84 15.54 2.10 -1.44
CA LEU A 84 15.65 2.52 -2.85
C LEU A 84 16.96 2.09 -3.51
N ALA A 85 18.06 2.01 -2.77
CA ALA A 85 19.34 1.48 -3.27
C ALA A 85 19.26 0.02 -3.74
N HIS A 86 18.29 -0.75 -3.25
CA HIS A 86 18.08 -2.14 -3.62
C HIS A 86 16.99 -2.35 -4.66
N VAL A 87 16.34 -1.31 -5.15
CA VAL A 87 15.40 -1.41 -6.26
C VAL A 87 16.18 -1.56 -7.56
N ALA A 88 16.01 -2.70 -8.23
CA ALA A 88 16.68 -3.01 -9.48
C ALA A 88 15.87 -2.55 -10.70
N SER A 89 14.56 -2.79 -10.69
CA SER A 89 13.67 -2.35 -11.77
C SER A 89 12.23 -2.14 -11.28
N VAL A 90 11.50 -1.27 -11.97
CA VAL A 90 10.08 -1.01 -11.73
C VAL A 90 9.31 -1.28 -13.01
N LYS A 91 8.47 -2.31 -13.00
CA LYS A 91 7.64 -2.72 -14.14
C LYS A 91 6.18 -2.43 -13.87
N ILE A 92 5.48 -1.84 -14.85
CA ILE A 92 4.04 -1.63 -14.81
C ILE A 92 3.38 -2.62 -15.75
N GLN A 93 2.42 -3.38 -15.23
CA GLN A 93 1.54 -4.23 -16.02
C GLN A 93 0.17 -3.56 -16.09
N THR A 94 -0.16 -2.99 -17.23
CA THR A 94 -1.41 -2.27 -17.42
C THR A 94 -2.51 -3.21 -17.86
N GLY A 95 -3.53 -3.37 -17.02
CA GLY A 95 -4.76 -4.07 -17.36
C GLY A 95 -5.80 -3.14 -18.01
N LEU A 96 -7.03 -3.65 -18.18
CA LEU A 96 -8.11 -2.89 -18.82
C LEU A 96 -8.49 -1.64 -18.02
N MET A 97 -8.70 -1.76 -16.71
CA MET A 97 -9.12 -0.66 -15.82
C MET A 97 -8.05 -0.28 -14.79
N LEU A 98 -7.31 -1.26 -14.30
CA LEU A 98 -6.31 -1.11 -13.24
C LEU A 98 -4.94 -1.53 -13.75
N SER A 99 -3.91 -1.15 -13.01
CA SER A 99 -2.52 -1.49 -13.27
C SER A 99 -1.89 -2.11 -12.03
N ASP A 100 -0.96 -3.02 -12.29
CA ASP A 100 -0.14 -3.63 -11.26
C ASP A 100 1.30 -3.11 -11.40
N LEU A 101 1.93 -2.82 -10.28
CA LEU A 101 3.33 -2.42 -10.22
C LEU A 101 4.16 -3.55 -9.62
N LEU A 102 5.20 -3.95 -10.33
CA LEU A 102 6.18 -4.92 -9.86
C LEU A 102 7.51 -4.20 -9.61
N ILE A 103 7.98 -4.23 -8.37
CA ILE A 103 9.27 -3.67 -7.95
C ILE A 103 10.22 -4.84 -7.73
N GLU A 104 11.20 -4.98 -8.61
CA GLU A 104 12.24 -5.99 -8.51
C GLU A 104 13.41 -5.47 -7.67
N THR A 105 14.02 -6.36 -6.89
CA THR A 105 15.12 -6.01 -5.99
C THR A 105 16.45 -6.61 -6.45
N SER A 106 17.53 -5.87 -6.24
CA SER A 106 18.90 -6.38 -6.30
C SER A 106 19.27 -6.99 -4.94
N GLY A 107 19.77 -8.22 -4.90
CA GLY A 107 20.25 -8.83 -3.66
C GLY A 107 19.38 -9.92 -3.05
N GLY A 108 18.47 -10.53 -3.85
CA GLY A 108 17.77 -11.76 -3.46
C GLY A 108 16.54 -11.57 -2.55
N ALA A 109 16.16 -10.35 -2.23
CA ALA A 109 14.88 -10.08 -1.56
C ALA A 109 13.71 -10.32 -2.52
N SER A 110 12.57 -10.75 -1.98
CA SER A 110 11.36 -10.99 -2.78
C SER A 110 10.87 -9.68 -3.44
N PRO A 111 10.43 -9.73 -4.71
CA PRO A 111 9.90 -8.56 -5.38
C PRO A 111 8.58 -8.11 -4.73
N ILE A 112 8.38 -6.79 -4.59
CA ILE A 112 7.10 -6.24 -4.14
C ILE A 112 6.14 -6.15 -5.32
N ARG A 113 4.94 -6.72 -5.14
CA ARG A 113 3.85 -6.66 -6.11
C ARG A 113 2.71 -5.82 -5.56
N CYS A 114 2.46 -4.69 -6.20
CA CYS A 114 1.38 -3.78 -5.85
C CYS A 114 0.24 -3.96 -6.86
N HIS A 115 -0.83 -4.67 -6.44
CA HIS A 115 -1.95 -4.99 -7.32
C HIS A 115 -3.06 -3.96 -7.25
N GLY A 116 -3.70 -3.69 -8.40
CA GLY A 116 -4.98 -3.02 -8.47
C GLY A 116 -4.92 -1.50 -8.21
N HIS A 117 -3.87 -0.83 -8.63
CA HIS A 117 -3.78 0.62 -8.61
C HIS A 117 -4.42 1.26 -9.86
N HIS A 118 -4.86 2.51 -9.77
CA HIS A 118 -5.24 3.26 -10.97
C HIS A 118 -4.02 3.48 -11.87
N LYS A 119 -4.25 3.57 -13.19
CA LYS A 119 -3.16 3.74 -14.16
C LYS A 119 -2.31 4.98 -13.88
N GLY A 120 -2.95 6.10 -13.50
CA GLY A 120 -2.27 7.32 -13.10
C GLY A 120 -1.38 7.14 -11.87
N ASP A 121 -1.92 6.46 -10.84
CA ASP A 121 -1.17 6.19 -9.61
C ASP A 121 0.04 5.29 -9.88
N ALA A 122 -0.10 4.25 -10.72
CA ALA A 122 1.01 3.36 -11.06
C ALA A 122 2.13 4.08 -11.81
N LEU A 123 1.78 5.01 -12.71
CA LEU A 123 2.75 5.85 -13.42
C LEU A 123 3.45 6.81 -12.46
N GLU A 124 2.70 7.45 -11.58
CA GLU A 124 3.25 8.37 -10.58
C GLU A 124 4.15 7.66 -9.57
N MET A 125 3.76 6.47 -9.10
CA MET A 125 4.59 5.63 -8.24
C MET A 125 5.93 5.32 -8.91
N LYS A 126 5.92 4.89 -10.18
CA LYS A 126 7.14 4.62 -10.95
C LYS A 126 8.00 5.87 -11.05
N ARG A 127 7.41 7.02 -11.44
CA ARG A 127 8.11 8.29 -11.58
C ARG A 127 8.79 8.73 -10.28
N LEU A 128 8.10 8.62 -9.16
CA LEU A 128 8.64 8.99 -7.85
C LEU A 128 9.79 8.08 -7.41
N ILE A 129 9.67 6.76 -7.64
CA ILE A 129 10.73 5.82 -7.33
C ILE A 129 11.98 6.14 -8.14
N GLU A 130 11.86 6.34 -9.47
CA GLU A 130 12.97 6.68 -10.36
C GLU A 130 13.61 8.03 -9.97
N GLN A 131 12.78 9.04 -9.68
CA GLN A 131 13.26 10.35 -9.23
C GLN A 131 14.08 10.25 -7.94
N TYR A 132 13.56 9.55 -6.92
CA TYR A 132 14.26 9.40 -5.64
C TYR A 132 15.52 8.53 -5.75
N GLN A 133 15.54 7.54 -6.66
CA GLN A 133 16.76 6.81 -6.97
C GLN A 133 17.84 7.72 -7.58
N ASP A 134 17.46 8.54 -8.56
CA ASP A 134 18.39 9.48 -9.19
C ASP A 134 18.96 10.50 -8.18
N GLU A 135 18.12 10.97 -7.26
CA GLU A 135 18.55 11.86 -6.17
C GLU A 135 19.50 11.15 -5.20
N TYR A 136 19.21 9.90 -4.86
CA TYR A 136 20.04 9.09 -3.98
C TYR A 136 21.44 8.88 -4.57
N TYR A 137 21.55 8.48 -5.84
CA TYR A 137 22.82 8.26 -6.51
C TYR A 137 23.59 9.56 -6.74
N ARG A 138 22.92 10.66 -7.11
CA ARG A 138 23.57 11.97 -7.24
C ARG A 138 24.16 12.47 -5.92
N ASN A 139 23.47 12.30 -4.82
CA ASN A 139 23.94 12.74 -3.52
C ASN A 139 25.07 11.82 -3.00
N GLY A 140 25.02 10.51 -3.30
CA GLY A 140 26.09 9.57 -3.00
C GLY A 140 27.40 9.91 -3.72
N HIS A 141 27.34 10.32 -4.98
CA HIS A 141 28.52 10.77 -5.75
C HIS A 141 29.07 12.11 -5.28
N ARG A 142 28.24 13.01 -4.75
CA ARG A 142 28.72 14.29 -4.19
C ARG A 142 29.44 14.15 -2.86
N SER A 143 29.07 13.17 -2.05
CA SER A 143 29.76 12.88 -0.78
C SER A 143 31.03 12.07 -0.93
N ALA A 144 31.23 11.37 -2.06
CA ALA A 144 32.50 10.81 -2.47
C ALA A 144 33.26 11.91 -3.25
N GLY A 145 33.81 12.90 -2.55
CA GLY A 145 34.67 13.93 -3.13
C GLY A 145 35.83 13.33 -3.92
N PRO A 146 36.51 14.11 -4.80
CA PRO A 146 37.64 13.60 -5.57
C PRO A 146 38.63 12.99 -4.61
N ALA A 147 39.00 11.74 -4.89
CA ALA A 147 40.03 11.02 -4.12
C ALA A 147 41.29 11.90 -4.04
N ASP A 148 41.66 12.22 -2.82
CA ASP A 148 42.91 12.95 -2.56
C ASP A 148 44.04 12.22 -3.26
N PRO A 149 44.84 12.85 -4.14
CA PRO A 149 45.93 12.17 -4.83
C PRO A 149 46.87 11.62 -3.78
N ALA A 150 47.15 10.32 -3.85
CA ALA A 150 48.03 9.63 -2.94
C ALA A 150 49.34 10.43 -2.79
N PRO A 151 49.88 10.59 -1.55
CA PRO A 151 51.12 11.30 -1.32
C PRO A 151 52.24 10.60 -2.10
N THR A 152 52.80 11.30 -3.09
CA THR A 152 53.99 10.86 -3.82
C THR A 152 55.12 10.72 -2.81
N ALA A 153 55.49 9.48 -2.46
CA ALA A 153 56.69 9.19 -1.69
C ALA A 153 57.92 9.65 -2.47
N ARG A 154 58.64 10.54 -1.85
CA ARG A 154 60.04 10.89 -2.24
C ARG A 154 61.00 9.98 -1.52
#